data_0c723a148f06f6decaf28cc7d9f082b8
#
_entry.id   0c723a148f06f6decaf28cc7d9f082b8
#
_cell.length_a   1.000
_cell.length_b   1.000
_cell.length_c   1.000
_cell.angle_alpha   90.00
_cell.angle_beta   90.00
_cell.angle_gamma   90.00
#
_symmetry.space_group_name_H-M   'P 1'
#
loop_
_entity.id
_entity.type
_entity.pdbx_description
1 polymer ?
#
loop_
_entity_poly.entity_id
_entity_poly.type
_entity_poly.pdbx_seq_one_letter_code
_entity_poly.pdbx_strand_id
1 'polypeptide(L)'
;MIATVVWSRRNGTLMWTVLALLALGCSVDPPAPVPSPAAAVVPTAADARPAAQSAWSAETLADGDFTLEEGFRKLSLEDFDPFFAKPPQGGQATWFSIHDAIVCTGKPKGYLYSNEKFADFTLRLELRFAPPADEAAAKNFNPNTGVMIYINEPHKQWPKSLEVQGKLSELATIKENGGAAKFEIVEDKVARESVRKPIGEWNSLEILSKAGSLTALLNGTKICESQPSDVAEGFIGLQSEDFEVHFRRLRIRAE
;
A
#
# COMPACT_ATOMS: atom_id res chain seq x y z
N MET A 1 -1.44 -41.57 10.15
CA MET A 1 -0.79 -42.88 10.43
C MET A 1 0.49 -42.89 9.63
N ILE A 2 1.63 -42.96 10.33
CA ILE A 2 2.98 -42.86 9.74
C ILE A 2 3.37 -44.26 9.24
N ALA A 3 3.70 -44.39 7.98
CA ALA A 3 4.22 -45.65 7.43
C ALA A 3 5.74 -45.70 7.60
N THR A 4 6.21 -46.64 8.38
CA THR A 4 7.65 -46.92 8.57
C THR A 4 8.10 -47.92 7.49
N VAL A 5 9.08 -47.52 6.69
CA VAL A 5 9.70 -48.40 5.68
C VAL A 5 10.92 -49.06 6.30
N VAL A 6 10.90 -50.41 6.40
CA VAL A 6 12.03 -51.20 6.87
C VAL A 6 12.76 -51.81 5.65
N TRP A 7 14.07 -51.54 5.55
CA TRP A 7 14.95 -52.13 4.51
C TRP A 7 15.64 -53.37 5.01
N SER A 8 15.56 -54.44 4.25
CA SER A 8 16.37 -55.64 4.49
C SER A 8 17.10 -56.00 3.20
N ARG A 9 18.40 -56.20 3.28
CA ARG A 9 19.24 -56.73 2.18
C ARG A 9 19.55 -58.20 2.43
N ARG A 10 19.18 -59.04 1.50
CA ARG A 10 19.80 -60.38 1.38
C ARG A 10 19.91 -60.73 -0.11
N ASN A 11 21.13 -61.01 -0.52
CA ASN A 11 21.52 -61.65 -1.79
C ASN A 11 21.03 -60.98 -3.10
N GLY A 12 21.43 -59.73 -3.32
CA GLY A 12 21.61 -59.19 -4.68
C GLY A 12 20.37 -59.02 -5.58
N THR A 13 19.15 -59.32 -5.13
CA THR A 13 17.95 -59.17 -5.97
C THR A 13 16.89 -58.33 -5.23
N LEU A 14 16.38 -57.29 -5.87
CA LEU A 14 15.32 -56.43 -5.32
C LEU A 14 13.96 -57.12 -5.60
N MET A 15 13.29 -57.59 -4.56
CA MET A 15 11.88 -57.99 -4.65
C MET A 15 10.98 -56.92 -4.01
N TRP A 16 10.02 -56.46 -4.77
CA TRP A 16 8.94 -55.60 -4.27
C TRP A 16 7.77 -56.47 -3.82
N THR A 17 7.46 -56.42 -2.54
CA THR A 17 6.23 -57.04 -2.04
C THR A 17 5.26 -55.89 -1.70
N VAL A 18 4.19 -55.80 -2.47
CA VAL A 18 3.09 -54.91 -2.17
C VAL A 18 2.08 -55.62 -1.29
N LEU A 19 1.97 -55.22 -0.04
CA LEU A 19 0.93 -55.68 0.87
C LEU A 19 -0.30 -54.79 0.72
N ALA A 20 -1.34 -55.28 0.04
CA ALA A 20 -2.61 -54.58 -0.03
C ALA A 20 -3.39 -54.83 1.28
N LEU A 21 -3.56 -53.81 2.12
CA LEU A 21 -4.52 -53.83 3.21
C LEU A 21 -5.86 -53.27 2.68
N LEU A 22 -6.86 -54.14 2.65
CA LEU A 22 -8.27 -53.74 2.49
C LEU A 22 -8.69 -52.91 3.73
N ALA A 23 -8.81 -51.61 3.57
CA ALA A 23 -9.46 -50.73 4.54
C ALA A 23 -10.92 -50.55 4.14
N LEU A 24 -11.82 -50.98 5.04
CA LEU A 24 -13.25 -50.69 4.97
C LEU A 24 -13.49 -49.18 4.93
N GLY A 25 -14.31 -48.78 3.96
CA GLY A 25 -14.58 -47.37 3.69
C GLY A 25 -15.32 -46.68 4.82
N CYS A 26 -14.75 -45.54 5.25
CA CYS A 26 -15.50 -44.40 5.67
C CYS A 26 -15.10 -43.30 4.69
N SER A 27 -15.98 -43.00 3.75
CA SER A 27 -15.86 -41.83 2.89
C SER A 27 -16.06 -40.59 3.76
N VAL A 28 -14.98 -39.96 4.10
CA VAL A 28 -15.03 -38.56 4.61
C VAL A 28 -14.92 -37.68 3.38
N ASP A 29 -16.02 -37.04 3.02
CA ASP A 29 -16.02 -36.03 1.96
C ASP A 29 -14.96 -34.96 2.26
N PRO A 30 -14.18 -34.54 1.26
CA PRO A 30 -13.25 -33.45 1.45
C PRO A 30 -14.04 -32.19 1.87
N PRO A 31 -13.50 -31.36 2.81
CA PRO A 31 -14.16 -30.12 3.17
C PRO A 31 -14.37 -29.29 1.91
N ALA A 32 -15.56 -28.70 1.80
CA ALA A 32 -15.91 -27.81 0.70
C ALA A 32 -14.84 -26.70 0.58
N PRO A 33 -14.48 -26.29 -0.64
CA PRO A 33 -13.52 -25.20 -0.82
C PRO A 33 -14.04 -23.97 -0.08
N VAL A 34 -13.19 -23.40 0.78
CA VAL A 34 -13.45 -22.12 1.44
C VAL A 34 -13.67 -21.11 0.33
N PRO A 35 -14.80 -20.38 0.30
CA PRO A 35 -15.03 -19.39 -0.73
C PRO A 35 -13.88 -18.37 -0.65
N SER A 36 -13.18 -18.19 -1.77
CA SER A 36 -12.23 -17.09 -1.95
C SER A 36 -12.94 -15.79 -1.55
N PRO A 37 -12.30 -14.87 -0.78
CA PRO A 37 -12.91 -13.60 -0.48
C PRO A 37 -13.33 -12.98 -1.81
N ALA A 38 -14.63 -12.68 -1.95
CA ALA A 38 -15.18 -12.07 -3.14
C ALA A 38 -14.35 -10.81 -3.43
N ALA A 39 -13.78 -10.74 -4.63
CA ALA A 39 -13.08 -9.56 -5.09
C ALA A 39 -14.00 -8.35 -4.84
N ALA A 40 -13.56 -7.40 -4.03
CA ALA A 40 -14.31 -6.20 -3.77
C ALA A 40 -14.49 -5.50 -5.13
N VAL A 41 -15.73 -5.42 -5.59
CA VAL A 41 -16.08 -4.73 -6.84
C VAL A 41 -15.69 -3.27 -6.61
N VAL A 42 -14.63 -2.82 -7.29
CA VAL A 42 -14.28 -1.40 -7.33
C VAL A 42 -15.38 -0.71 -8.16
N PRO A 43 -16.21 0.16 -7.57
CA PRO A 43 -17.28 0.81 -8.30
C PRO A 43 -16.70 1.72 -9.38
N THR A 44 -17.34 1.78 -10.53
CA THR A 44 -16.96 2.71 -11.59
C THR A 44 -17.20 4.16 -11.15
N ALA A 45 -16.47 5.11 -11.73
CA ALA A 45 -16.48 6.53 -11.35
C ALA A 45 -17.87 7.18 -11.30
N ALA A 46 -18.86 6.62 -12.01
CA ALA A 46 -20.25 7.09 -12.03
C ALA A 46 -21.01 6.75 -10.73
N ASP A 47 -20.69 5.62 -10.08
CA ASP A 47 -21.43 5.08 -8.93
C ASP A 47 -20.83 5.50 -7.57
N ALA A 48 -19.62 6.05 -7.58
CA ALA A 48 -18.78 6.19 -6.39
C ALA A 48 -18.80 7.57 -5.75
N ARG A 49 -19.49 8.56 -6.33
CA ARG A 49 -19.48 9.93 -5.80
C ARG A 49 -20.36 10.05 -4.56
N PRO A 50 -19.78 10.16 -3.34
CA PRO A 50 -20.57 10.47 -2.16
C PRO A 50 -21.25 11.82 -2.35
N ALA A 51 -22.51 11.93 -1.95
CA ALA A 51 -23.27 13.19 -1.97
C ALA A 51 -22.68 14.28 -1.03
N ALA A 52 -21.66 13.98 -0.24
CA ALA A 52 -20.89 14.91 0.59
C ALA A 52 -19.66 15.37 -0.17
N GLN A 53 -19.84 16.33 -0.94
CA GLN A 53 -19.02 17.37 -1.54
C GLN A 53 -17.58 17.43 -1.06
N SER A 54 -16.65 16.91 -1.83
CA SER A 54 -15.33 17.49 -1.86
C SER A 54 -15.47 18.89 -2.52
N ALA A 55 -14.84 19.90 -1.92
CA ALA A 55 -14.83 21.28 -2.43
C ALA A 55 -14.07 21.43 -3.77
N TRP A 56 -13.69 20.31 -4.40
CA TRP A 56 -12.83 20.26 -5.57
C TRP A 56 -13.62 19.95 -6.84
N SER A 57 -13.45 20.77 -7.86
CA SER A 57 -13.91 20.43 -9.20
C SER A 57 -13.05 19.30 -9.80
N ALA A 58 -13.62 18.47 -10.66
CA ALA A 58 -12.89 17.44 -11.38
C ALA A 58 -11.67 18.02 -12.14
N GLU A 59 -11.79 19.24 -12.69
CA GLU A 59 -10.72 19.92 -13.41
C GLU A 59 -9.46 20.13 -12.57
N THR A 60 -9.58 20.35 -11.25
CA THR A 60 -8.42 20.51 -10.36
C THR A 60 -7.69 19.19 -10.06
N LEU A 61 -8.25 18.07 -10.45
CA LEU A 61 -7.69 16.72 -10.26
C LEU A 61 -7.02 16.17 -11.52
N ALA A 62 -7.23 16.80 -12.68
CA ALA A 62 -6.60 16.39 -13.93
C ALA A 62 -5.06 16.57 -13.89
N ASP A 63 -4.34 15.71 -14.59
CA ASP A 63 -2.88 15.76 -14.67
C ASP A 63 -2.33 16.93 -15.51
N GLY A 64 -3.20 17.61 -16.28
CA GLY A 64 -2.79 18.68 -17.20
C GLY A 64 -1.78 18.19 -18.24
N ASP A 65 -0.72 18.94 -18.43
CA ASP A 65 0.33 18.66 -19.41
C ASP A 65 1.41 17.68 -18.88
N PHE A 66 1.05 16.80 -17.93
CA PHE A 66 2.00 15.84 -17.36
C PHE A 66 2.47 14.84 -18.41
N THR A 67 3.79 14.75 -18.58
CA THR A 67 4.46 13.77 -19.44
C THR A 67 5.17 12.74 -18.57
N LEU A 68 4.92 11.46 -18.85
CA LEU A 68 5.58 10.35 -18.14
C LEU A 68 7.07 10.30 -18.56
N GLU A 69 7.96 10.28 -17.58
CA GLU A 69 9.40 10.19 -17.80
C GLU A 69 9.78 8.80 -18.33
N GLU A 70 10.85 8.75 -19.11
CA GLU A 70 11.39 7.50 -19.66
C GLU A 70 11.74 6.50 -18.54
N GLY A 71 11.40 5.24 -18.75
CA GLY A 71 11.61 4.15 -17.81
C GLY A 71 10.61 4.07 -16.66
N PHE A 72 9.73 5.06 -16.48
CA PHE A 72 8.65 4.99 -15.49
C PHE A 72 7.40 4.33 -16.08
N ARG A 73 6.70 3.57 -15.26
CA ARG A 73 5.35 3.05 -15.51
C ARG A 73 4.35 3.83 -14.64
N LYS A 74 3.27 4.32 -15.22
CA LYS A 74 2.17 4.94 -14.48
C LYS A 74 1.48 3.88 -13.62
N LEU A 75 1.04 4.29 -12.43
CA LEU A 75 0.19 3.51 -11.55
C LEU A 75 -1.17 4.19 -11.43
N SER A 76 -2.22 3.41 -11.62
CA SER A 76 -3.64 3.79 -11.49
C SER A 76 -4.29 3.03 -10.34
N LEU A 77 -5.55 3.32 -10.02
CA LEU A 77 -6.28 2.58 -9.00
C LEU A 77 -6.36 1.06 -9.29
N GLU A 78 -6.34 0.67 -10.56
CA GLU A 78 -6.42 -0.72 -11.02
C GLU A 78 -5.14 -1.53 -10.69
N ASP A 79 -4.02 -0.85 -10.42
CA ASP A 79 -2.77 -1.48 -9.99
C ASP A 79 -2.73 -1.81 -8.50
N PHE A 80 -3.84 -1.61 -7.77
CA PHE A 80 -3.92 -1.77 -6.33
C PHE A 80 -5.16 -2.54 -5.90
N ASP A 81 -5.00 -3.32 -4.83
CA ASP A 81 -6.10 -3.92 -4.07
C ASP A 81 -6.28 -3.21 -2.73
N PRO A 82 -7.54 -3.04 -2.24
CA PRO A 82 -7.80 -2.42 -0.96
C PRO A 82 -7.73 -3.43 0.19
N PHE A 83 -7.14 -3.02 1.30
CA PHE A 83 -7.25 -3.69 2.59
C PHE A 83 -7.96 -2.80 3.61
N PHE A 84 -8.94 -3.36 4.31
CA PHE A 84 -9.63 -2.71 5.41
C PHE A 84 -9.70 -3.64 6.61
N ALA A 85 -9.33 -3.14 7.80
CA ALA A 85 -9.49 -3.89 9.05
C ALA A 85 -10.97 -4.11 9.40
N LYS A 86 -11.84 -3.20 8.93
CA LYS A 86 -13.30 -3.31 9.00
C LYS A 86 -13.87 -2.96 7.63
N PRO A 87 -14.80 -3.74 7.08
CA PRO A 87 -15.36 -3.45 5.77
C PRO A 87 -16.02 -2.07 5.73
N PRO A 88 -15.99 -1.38 4.58
CA PRO A 88 -16.73 -0.14 4.38
C PRO A 88 -18.23 -0.34 4.68
N GLN A 89 -18.84 0.64 5.32
CA GLN A 89 -20.28 0.64 5.64
C GLN A 89 -21.01 1.68 4.80
N GLY A 90 -22.29 1.45 4.56
CA GLY A 90 -23.16 2.45 3.91
C GLY A 90 -22.97 2.60 2.40
N GLY A 91 -22.29 1.65 1.73
CA GLY A 91 -22.15 1.67 0.27
C GLY A 91 -21.25 2.78 -0.29
N GLN A 92 -20.56 3.54 0.56
CA GLN A 92 -19.62 4.57 0.12
C GLN A 92 -18.25 3.95 -0.20
N ALA A 93 -17.70 4.31 -1.37
CA ALA A 93 -16.35 3.93 -1.72
C ALA A 93 -15.32 4.72 -0.91
N THR A 94 -14.33 4.03 -0.33
CA THR A 94 -13.18 4.67 0.31
C THR A 94 -12.20 5.20 -0.72
N TRP A 95 -12.04 4.46 -1.82
CA TRP A 95 -11.12 4.73 -2.90
C TRP A 95 -11.86 4.79 -4.24
N PHE A 96 -11.61 5.79 -5.03
CA PHE A 96 -12.14 5.91 -6.38
C PHE A 96 -11.24 6.80 -7.22
N SER A 97 -11.41 6.77 -8.55
CA SER A 97 -10.66 7.62 -9.46
C SER A 97 -11.53 8.77 -9.96
N ILE A 98 -10.92 9.95 -10.04
CA ILE A 98 -11.47 11.09 -10.79
C ILE A 98 -10.38 11.52 -11.77
N HIS A 99 -10.63 11.40 -13.07
CA HIS A 99 -9.60 11.51 -14.09
C HIS A 99 -8.42 10.58 -13.75
N ASP A 100 -7.22 11.13 -13.64
CA ASP A 100 -6.00 10.40 -13.33
C ASP A 100 -5.64 10.40 -11.83
N ALA A 101 -6.47 11.02 -10.99
CA ALA A 101 -6.23 11.07 -9.55
C ALA A 101 -6.95 9.93 -8.83
N ILE A 102 -6.27 9.33 -7.87
CA ILE A 102 -6.86 8.43 -6.87
C ILE A 102 -7.31 9.28 -5.69
N VAL A 103 -8.60 9.21 -5.37
CA VAL A 103 -9.22 9.91 -4.25
C VAL A 103 -9.46 8.92 -3.12
N CYS A 104 -9.02 9.29 -1.92
CA CYS A 104 -9.30 8.58 -0.68
C CYS A 104 -10.21 9.43 0.20
N THR A 105 -11.36 8.91 0.63
CA THR A 105 -12.24 9.61 1.58
C THR A 105 -11.74 9.57 3.02
N GLY A 106 -10.72 8.75 3.30
CA GLY A 106 -10.14 8.58 4.62
C GLY A 106 -10.85 7.54 5.51
N LYS A 107 -12.00 7.00 5.11
CA LYS A 107 -12.76 6.05 5.93
C LYS A 107 -13.36 4.92 5.10
N PRO A 108 -13.33 3.67 5.66
CA PRO A 108 -12.67 3.26 6.90
C PRO A 108 -11.15 3.28 6.80
N LYS A 109 -10.47 3.19 7.98
CA LYS A 109 -9.02 3.03 8.02
C LYS A 109 -8.58 1.75 7.34
N GLY A 110 -7.52 1.86 6.58
CA GLY A 110 -6.93 0.79 5.79
C GLY A 110 -5.88 1.33 4.83
N TYR A 111 -5.66 0.64 3.75
CA TYR A 111 -4.72 1.07 2.72
C TYR A 111 -5.04 0.40 1.38
N LEU A 112 -4.57 0.99 0.30
CA LEU A 112 -4.35 0.29 -0.96
C LEU A 112 -2.99 -0.38 -0.90
N TYR A 113 -2.83 -1.54 -1.54
CA TYR A 113 -1.51 -2.15 -1.77
C TYR A 113 -1.40 -2.57 -3.24
N SER A 114 -0.20 -2.42 -3.79
CA SER A 114 0.07 -2.74 -5.20
C SER A 114 -0.13 -4.23 -5.49
N ASN A 115 -0.51 -4.57 -6.72
CA ASN A 115 -0.67 -5.96 -7.16
C ASN A 115 0.69 -6.69 -7.31
N GLU A 116 1.78 -5.94 -7.34
CA GLU A 116 3.15 -6.44 -7.46
C GLU A 116 4.00 -6.03 -6.25
N LYS A 117 5.02 -6.84 -5.93
CA LYS A 117 6.05 -6.52 -4.94
C LYS A 117 7.24 -5.83 -5.61
N PHE A 118 7.88 -4.94 -4.87
CA PHE A 118 9.03 -4.18 -5.33
C PHE A 118 10.15 -4.25 -4.28
N ALA A 119 11.39 -4.24 -4.75
CA ALA A 119 12.59 -4.14 -3.92
C ALA A 119 13.30 -2.80 -4.16
N ASP A 120 14.14 -2.71 -5.18
CA ASP A 120 14.81 -1.48 -5.57
C ASP A 120 13.95 -0.74 -6.60
N PHE A 121 13.63 0.53 -6.34
CA PHE A 121 12.76 1.33 -7.22
C PHE A 121 12.91 2.84 -6.96
N THR A 122 12.43 3.62 -7.92
CA THR A 122 12.06 5.02 -7.73
C THR A 122 10.55 5.18 -7.89
N LEU A 123 9.85 5.62 -6.84
CA LEU A 123 8.42 5.95 -6.86
C LEU A 123 8.25 7.47 -6.82
N ARG A 124 7.39 8.00 -7.69
CA ARG A 124 7.02 9.41 -7.72
C ARG A 124 5.52 9.56 -7.68
N LEU A 125 5.04 10.52 -6.91
CA LEU A 125 3.64 10.88 -6.82
C LEU A 125 3.46 12.31 -6.36
N GLU A 126 2.25 12.84 -6.52
CA GLU A 126 1.82 14.06 -5.86
C GLU A 126 0.65 13.75 -4.94
N LEU A 127 0.62 14.38 -3.77
CA LEU A 127 -0.48 14.29 -2.84
C LEU A 127 -0.94 15.67 -2.36
N ARG A 128 -2.23 15.78 -2.04
CA ARG A 128 -2.79 16.92 -1.34
C ARG A 128 -3.94 16.49 -0.43
N PHE A 129 -4.12 17.19 0.66
CA PHE A 129 -5.31 17.03 1.50
C PHE A 129 -6.42 17.96 1.08
N ALA A 130 -7.67 17.48 1.10
CA ALA A 130 -8.81 18.37 1.01
C ALA A 130 -8.88 19.25 2.26
N PRO A 131 -9.04 20.58 2.13
CA PRO A 131 -9.20 21.44 3.29
C PRO A 131 -10.52 21.13 4.01
N PRO A 132 -10.59 21.33 5.33
CA PRO A 132 -11.83 21.17 6.06
C PRO A 132 -12.88 22.20 5.59
N ALA A 133 -14.16 21.84 5.75
CA ALA A 133 -15.28 22.65 5.25
C ALA A 133 -15.47 23.96 6.01
N ASP A 134 -14.94 24.08 7.22
CA ASP A 134 -15.08 25.27 8.07
C ASP A 134 -13.75 25.76 8.64
N GLU A 135 -13.68 27.07 8.93
CA GLU A 135 -12.49 27.74 9.45
C GLU A 135 -12.12 27.28 10.89
N ALA A 136 -13.09 26.84 11.68
CA ALA A 136 -12.83 26.38 13.05
C ALA A 136 -12.10 25.04 13.03
N ALA A 137 -12.49 24.14 12.13
CA ALA A 137 -11.79 22.87 11.90
C ALA A 137 -10.38 23.10 11.30
N ALA A 138 -10.18 24.18 10.54
CA ALA A 138 -8.90 24.47 9.91
C ALA A 138 -7.78 24.80 10.90
N LYS A 139 -8.08 25.38 12.06
CA LYS A 139 -7.07 25.86 13.03
C LYS A 139 -6.14 24.76 13.57
N ASN A 140 -6.65 23.55 13.72
CA ASN A 140 -5.89 22.41 14.25
C ASN A 140 -5.80 21.27 13.22
N PHE A 141 -6.04 21.57 11.96
CA PHE A 141 -6.05 20.57 10.91
C PHE A 141 -4.63 20.11 10.59
N ASN A 142 -4.32 18.93 11.10
CA ASN A 142 -3.04 18.23 10.83
C ASN A 142 -3.36 16.84 10.29
N PRO A 143 -3.76 16.79 9.01
CA PRO A 143 -4.23 15.55 8.39
C PRO A 143 -3.12 14.53 8.24
N ASN A 144 -3.52 13.26 8.21
CA ASN A 144 -2.63 12.12 8.13
C ASN A 144 -2.95 11.21 6.94
N THR A 145 -1.90 10.69 6.35
CA THR A 145 -1.83 9.58 5.39
C THR A 145 -0.39 9.08 5.38
N GLY A 146 -0.06 8.10 4.55
CA GLY A 146 1.31 7.64 4.34
C GLY A 146 1.46 6.82 3.08
N VAL A 147 2.68 6.76 2.57
CA VAL A 147 3.08 5.82 1.54
C VAL A 147 3.81 4.66 2.22
N MET A 148 3.16 3.50 2.23
CA MET A 148 3.72 2.30 2.83
C MET A 148 4.65 1.62 1.84
N ILE A 149 5.82 1.23 2.30
CA ILE A 149 6.87 0.60 1.50
C ILE A 149 7.19 -0.78 2.08
N TYR A 150 7.35 -1.78 1.23
CA TYR A 150 7.65 -3.15 1.62
C TYR A 150 6.59 -3.76 2.53
N ILE A 151 5.31 -3.58 2.21
CA ILE A 151 4.21 -4.24 2.93
C ILE A 151 4.39 -5.74 2.82
N ASN A 152 4.47 -6.41 3.97
CA ASN A 152 4.58 -7.85 4.09
C ASN A 152 3.25 -8.49 4.50
N GLU A 153 3.03 -9.70 4.06
CA GLU A 153 1.91 -10.53 4.50
C GLU A 153 2.16 -11.16 5.89
N PRO A 154 1.11 -11.48 6.66
CA PRO A 154 -0.29 -11.32 6.31
C PRO A 154 -0.75 -9.85 6.40
N HIS A 155 -1.68 -9.46 5.54
CA HIS A 155 -2.31 -8.15 5.60
C HIS A 155 -3.08 -7.98 6.92
N LYS A 156 -2.82 -6.89 7.60
CA LYS A 156 -3.50 -6.43 8.83
C LYS A 156 -3.53 -4.91 8.81
N GLN A 157 -4.24 -4.27 9.73
CA GLN A 157 -4.40 -2.81 9.72
C GLN A 157 -3.07 -2.04 9.60
N TRP A 158 -2.03 -2.51 10.29
CA TRP A 158 -0.66 -2.01 10.18
C TRP A 158 0.27 -3.22 10.00
N PRO A 159 0.52 -3.67 8.75
CA PRO A 159 1.42 -4.78 8.47
C PRO A 159 2.88 -4.37 8.67
N LYS A 160 3.76 -5.34 8.80
CA LYS A 160 5.20 -5.09 8.81
C LYS A 160 5.61 -4.42 7.51
N SER A 161 6.13 -3.20 7.59
CA SER A 161 6.47 -2.35 6.43
C SER A 161 7.33 -1.18 6.89
N LEU A 162 7.82 -0.38 5.95
CA LEU A 162 8.26 0.98 6.19
C LEU A 162 7.16 1.95 5.77
N GLU A 163 7.27 3.19 6.22
CA GLU A 163 6.34 4.25 5.87
C GLU A 163 7.10 5.53 5.55
N VAL A 164 6.83 6.11 4.39
CA VAL A 164 7.13 7.50 4.13
C VAL A 164 5.92 8.31 4.54
N GLN A 165 6.05 9.01 5.66
CA GLN A 165 4.95 9.66 6.37
C GLN A 165 4.32 10.75 5.51
N GLY A 166 2.99 10.69 5.40
CA GLY A 166 2.17 11.68 4.71
C GLY A 166 1.52 12.70 5.64
N LYS A 167 1.62 12.53 6.98
CA LYS A 167 1.09 13.52 7.94
C LYS A 167 1.69 14.89 7.68
N LEU A 168 0.84 15.92 7.59
CA LEU A 168 1.25 17.24 7.14
C LEU A 168 2.47 17.78 7.89
N SER A 169 2.50 17.65 9.23
CA SER A 169 3.61 18.12 10.07
C SER A 169 4.89 17.29 9.95
N GLU A 170 4.82 16.08 9.37
CA GLU A 170 5.91 15.12 9.31
C GLU A 170 6.12 14.59 7.87
N LEU A 171 5.64 15.34 6.89
CA LEU A 171 5.63 14.92 5.49
C LEU A 171 7.04 14.55 5.01
N ALA A 172 7.17 13.37 4.38
CA ALA A 172 8.41 12.77 3.92
C ALA A 172 9.38 12.26 5.03
N THR A 173 8.97 12.17 6.30
CA THR A 173 9.73 11.42 7.32
C THR A 173 9.63 9.91 7.03
N ILE A 174 10.72 9.16 7.20
CA ILE A 174 10.72 7.70 7.07
C ILE A 174 10.58 7.07 8.45
N LYS A 175 9.68 6.08 8.58
CA LYS A 175 9.38 5.39 9.84
C LYS A 175 9.27 3.88 9.65
N GLU A 176 9.56 3.13 10.70
CA GLU A 176 9.16 1.73 10.82
C GLU A 176 7.66 1.62 11.09
N ASN A 177 7.02 0.59 10.56
CA ASN A 177 5.61 0.31 10.74
C ASN A 177 5.35 -1.18 11.00
N GLY A 178 4.33 -1.47 11.79
CA GLY A 178 3.77 -2.81 11.97
C GLY A 178 4.70 -3.85 12.58
N GLY A 179 5.81 -3.46 13.21
CA GLY A 179 6.80 -4.34 13.81
C GLY A 179 8.03 -4.57 12.94
N ALA A 180 8.29 -3.72 11.93
CA ALA A 180 9.61 -3.63 11.33
C ALA A 180 10.64 -3.20 12.38
N ALA A 181 11.89 -3.65 12.22
CA ALA A 181 12.95 -3.28 13.13
C ALA A 181 13.22 -1.77 13.06
N LYS A 182 13.62 -1.19 14.18
CA LYS A 182 14.07 0.19 14.22
C LYS A 182 15.35 0.37 13.43
N PHE A 183 15.46 1.49 12.77
CA PHE A 183 16.64 1.91 12.03
C PHE A 183 16.94 3.39 12.29
N GLU A 184 18.13 3.83 11.98
CA GLU A 184 18.50 5.23 12.09
C GLU A 184 18.07 5.99 10.83
N ILE A 185 17.69 7.25 11.03
CA ILE A 185 17.36 8.19 9.95
C ILE A 185 18.19 9.46 10.09
N VAL A 186 18.44 10.10 8.95
CA VAL A 186 18.89 11.49 8.88
C VAL A 186 17.76 12.30 8.29
N GLU A 187 17.22 13.27 9.05
CA GLU A 187 16.05 14.06 8.68
C GLU A 187 16.35 15.55 8.75
N ASP A 188 16.00 16.29 7.69
CA ASP A 188 16.08 17.75 7.65
C ASP A 188 14.67 18.36 7.82
N LYS A 189 14.31 18.63 9.09
CA LYS A 189 13.03 19.24 9.45
C LYS A 189 12.90 20.67 8.97
N VAL A 190 14.02 21.42 8.90
CA VAL A 190 14.02 22.81 8.43
C VAL A 190 13.74 22.87 6.94
N ALA A 191 14.42 22.02 6.17
CA ALA A 191 14.15 21.89 4.73
C ALA A 191 12.69 21.50 4.48
N ARG A 192 12.13 20.53 5.23
CA ARG A 192 10.72 20.16 5.10
C ARG A 192 9.79 21.36 5.25
N GLU A 193 9.92 22.11 6.35
CA GLU A 193 9.07 23.27 6.61
C GLU A 193 9.19 24.34 5.53
N SER A 194 10.38 24.49 4.93
CA SER A 194 10.64 25.50 3.89
C SER A 194 10.03 25.15 2.53
N VAL A 195 9.92 23.84 2.20
CA VAL A 195 9.44 23.42 0.87
C VAL A 195 8.04 22.83 0.88
N ARG A 196 7.49 22.46 2.05
CA ARG A 196 6.13 21.95 2.18
C ARG A 196 5.12 23.00 1.75
N LYS A 197 4.22 22.61 0.86
CA LYS A 197 3.13 23.48 0.42
C LYS A 197 1.94 23.41 1.38
N PRO A 198 1.11 24.47 1.41
CA PRO A 198 -0.10 24.53 2.23
C PRO A 198 -1.11 23.41 1.92
N ILE A 199 -2.07 23.24 2.84
CA ILE A 199 -3.24 22.37 2.61
C ILE A 199 -3.97 22.83 1.35
N GLY A 200 -4.43 21.87 0.55
CA GLY A 200 -5.08 22.14 -0.72
C GLY A 200 -4.12 22.24 -1.91
N GLU A 201 -2.84 22.41 -1.67
CA GLU A 201 -1.84 22.41 -2.72
C GLU A 201 -1.16 21.05 -2.90
N TRP A 202 -0.74 20.77 -4.13
CA TRP A 202 -0.07 19.53 -4.46
C TRP A 202 1.39 19.55 -3.99
N ASN A 203 1.74 18.60 -3.12
CA ASN A 203 3.11 18.29 -2.73
C ASN A 203 3.61 17.10 -3.53
N SER A 204 4.77 17.19 -4.16
CA SER A 204 5.40 16.05 -4.81
C SER A 204 6.27 15.27 -3.83
N LEU A 205 6.11 13.95 -3.84
CA LEU A 205 6.98 13.00 -3.16
C LEU A 205 7.77 12.19 -4.19
N GLU A 206 9.08 12.04 -3.95
CA GLU A 206 9.92 11.06 -4.61
C GLU A 206 10.52 10.15 -3.55
N ILE A 207 10.42 8.85 -3.75
CA ILE A 207 10.92 7.82 -2.84
C ILE A 207 11.87 6.93 -3.63
N LEU A 208 13.13 6.94 -3.23
CA LEU A 208 14.14 6.04 -3.77
C LEU A 208 14.32 4.90 -2.77
N SER A 209 14.26 3.70 -3.27
CA SER A 209 14.45 2.45 -2.53
C SER A 209 15.66 1.74 -3.06
N LYS A 210 16.63 1.45 -2.18
CA LYS A 210 17.87 0.74 -2.55
C LYS A 210 18.35 -0.16 -1.42
N ALA A 211 18.39 -1.47 -1.68
CA ALA A 211 18.89 -2.47 -0.73
C ALA A 211 18.32 -2.29 0.71
N GLY A 212 17.01 -2.03 0.83
CA GLY A 212 16.33 -1.85 2.12
C GLY A 212 16.46 -0.46 2.75
N SER A 213 17.26 0.46 2.16
CA SER A 213 17.31 1.87 2.55
C SER A 213 16.30 2.67 1.73
N LEU A 214 15.76 3.73 2.34
CA LEU A 214 14.88 4.67 1.65
C LEU A 214 15.47 6.08 1.69
N THR A 215 15.26 6.83 0.61
CA THR A 215 15.47 8.28 0.57
C THR A 215 14.16 8.94 0.14
N ALA A 216 13.68 9.92 0.90
CA ALA A 216 12.46 10.65 0.63
C ALA A 216 12.76 12.11 0.30
N LEU A 217 12.25 12.57 -0.86
CA LEU A 217 12.31 13.96 -1.28
C LEU A 217 10.90 14.55 -1.28
N LEU A 218 10.80 15.80 -0.84
CA LEU A 218 9.58 16.59 -0.87
C LEU A 218 9.80 17.81 -1.76
N ASN A 219 8.97 17.99 -2.77
CA ASN A 219 9.05 19.09 -3.73
C ASN A 219 10.48 19.27 -4.31
N GLY A 220 11.14 18.13 -4.60
CA GLY A 220 12.51 18.08 -5.15
C GLY A 220 13.63 18.21 -4.12
N THR A 221 13.35 18.43 -2.85
CA THR A 221 14.35 18.57 -1.78
C THR A 221 14.42 17.30 -0.93
N LYS A 222 15.63 16.74 -0.71
CA LYS A 222 15.82 15.59 0.17
C LYS A 222 15.49 15.98 1.61
N ILE A 223 14.56 15.24 2.21
CA ILE A 223 14.09 15.47 3.58
C ILE A 223 14.58 14.41 4.53
N CYS A 224 14.53 13.14 4.11
CA CYS A 224 14.85 12.05 5.02
C CYS A 224 15.58 10.94 4.26
N GLU A 225 16.51 10.28 4.96
CA GLU A 225 17.22 9.10 4.49
C GLU A 225 17.33 8.10 5.63
N SER A 226 17.09 6.82 5.36
CA SER A 226 17.18 5.76 6.35
C SER A 226 18.41 4.87 6.13
N GLN A 227 18.89 4.26 7.21
CA GLN A 227 19.73 3.08 7.12
C GLN A 227 18.90 1.88 6.59
N PRO A 228 19.55 0.81 6.09
CA PRO A 228 18.86 -0.40 5.68
C PRO A 228 17.95 -0.96 6.78
N SER A 229 16.77 -1.39 6.41
CA SER A 229 15.79 -2.03 7.29
C SER A 229 15.89 -3.56 7.22
N ASP A 230 15.19 -4.23 8.14
CA ASP A 230 14.94 -5.68 8.11
C ASP A 230 13.84 -6.10 7.11
N VAL A 231 13.27 -5.16 6.38
CA VAL A 231 12.40 -5.36 5.23
C VAL A 231 12.98 -4.63 4.02
N ALA A 232 13.15 -5.33 2.90
CA ALA A 232 13.80 -4.81 1.70
C ALA A 232 13.01 -5.13 0.41
N GLU A 233 11.85 -5.76 0.54
CA GLU A 233 10.95 -6.12 -0.55
C GLU A 233 9.53 -6.25 -0.01
N GLY A 234 8.54 -5.87 -0.82
CA GLY A 234 7.13 -6.00 -0.48
C GLY A 234 6.25 -5.13 -1.37
N PHE A 235 4.96 -5.08 -1.03
CA PHE A 235 4.02 -4.23 -1.76
C PHE A 235 4.20 -2.77 -1.36
N ILE A 236 3.80 -1.87 -2.26
CA ILE A 236 3.70 -0.42 -2.02
C ILE A 236 2.24 -0.10 -1.71
N GLY A 237 1.96 0.80 -0.78
CA GLY A 237 0.58 1.16 -0.42
C GLY A 237 0.36 2.63 -0.14
N LEU A 238 -0.91 3.02 -0.19
CA LEU A 238 -1.40 4.35 0.16
C LEU A 238 -2.37 4.22 1.33
N GLN A 239 -2.18 4.99 2.40
CA GLN A 239 -3.00 4.87 3.61
C GLN A 239 -4.30 5.67 3.55
N SER A 240 -5.37 5.09 4.12
CA SER A 240 -6.63 5.73 4.47
C SER A 240 -6.66 5.96 5.98
N GLU A 241 -6.57 7.22 6.43
CA GLU A 241 -6.41 7.60 7.84
C GLU A 241 -7.26 8.80 8.27
N ASP A 242 -8.57 8.65 8.17
CA ASP A 242 -9.60 9.60 8.63
C ASP A 242 -9.72 10.92 7.82
N PHE A 243 -8.81 11.21 6.91
CA PHE A 243 -8.79 12.47 6.14
C PHE A 243 -8.93 12.21 4.64
N GLU A 244 -9.67 13.11 3.97
CA GLU A 244 -9.71 13.08 2.52
C GLU A 244 -8.36 13.52 1.95
N VAL A 245 -7.79 12.66 1.11
CA VAL A 245 -6.51 12.89 0.44
C VAL A 245 -6.61 12.47 -1.02
N HIS A 246 -5.97 13.23 -1.89
CA HIS A 246 -5.90 12.98 -3.32
C HIS A 246 -4.46 12.65 -3.69
N PHE A 247 -4.29 11.65 -4.56
CA PHE A 247 -3.00 11.25 -5.12
C PHE A 247 -3.09 11.33 -6.65
N ARG A 248 -2.06 11.84 -7.30
CA ARG A 248 -1.97 11.86 -8.77
C ARG A 248 -0.53 11.65 -9.23
N ARG A 249 -0.37 11.43 -10.53
CA ARG A 249 0.94 11.25 -11.17
C ARG A 249 1.78 10.16 -10.52
N LEU A 250 1.09 9.12 -10.00
CA LEU A 250 1.75 7.95 -9.45
C LEU A 250 2.48 7.21 -10.56
N ARG A 251 3.77 7.00 -10.38
CA ARG A 251 4.59 6.29 -11.32
C ARG A 251 5.80 5.68 -10.66
N ILE A 252 6.21 4.53 -11.16
CA ILE A 252 7.31 3.75 -10.61
C ILE A 252 8.27 3.33 -11.69
N ARG A 253 9.55 3.31 -11.36
CA ARG A 253 10.61 2.66 -12.13
C ARG A 253 11.28 1.66 -11.21
N ALA A 254 11.10 0.37 -11.51
CA ALA A 254 11.85 -0.71 -10.87
C ALA A 254 13.28 -0.73 -11.41
N GLU A 255 14.26 -1.05 -10.57
CA GLU A 255 15.70 -1.09 -10.92
C GLU A 255 16.21 -2.55 -10.94
#